data_781fa1c454be23b041880addfe6d8839
#
_entry.id   781fa1c454be23b041880addfe6d8839
#
_cell.length_a   1.000
_cell.length_b   1.000
_cell.length_c   1.000
_cell.angle_alpha   90.00
_cell.angle_beta   90.00
_cell.angle_gamma   90.00
#
_symmetry.space_group_name_H-M   'P 1'
#
loop_
_entity.id
_entity.type
_entity.pdbx_description
1 polymer ?
#
loop_
_entity_poly.entity_id
_entity_poly.type
_entity_poly.pdbx_seq_one_letter_code
_entity_poly.pdbx_strand_id
1 'polypeptide(L)'
;GVLKADVNGDGKLNLLANSGQPMGKFPNSAAWLEVPKNPRNAKRWTRHIFAKEDAPGLSHYLGAGDLNGDGRLDITLAAKGGAADKSGMGEWFAWWEAGKDPTQPFKKHKLPGKHPGATNIMPADVNGDGKLDIVASRGHGVGLIWYENPKWAMHEINNDLQSPHC
;
A
#
# COMPACT_ATOMS: atom_id res chain seq x y z
N GLY A 1 7.71 -4.62 1.87
CA GLY A 1 8.19 -3.45 1.13
C GLY A 1 8.60 -2.32 2.06
N VAL A 2 9.43 -1.43 1.55
CA VAL A 2 9.81 -0.16 2.21
C VAL A 2 9.72 0.96 1.17
N LEU A 3 9.09 2.06 1.54
CA LEU A 3 8.92 3.25 0.71
C LEU A 3 9.26 4.50 1.53
N LYS A 4 9.71 5.57 0.89
CA LYS A 4 9.90 6.88 1.52
C LYS A 4 8.88 7.88 0.98
N ALA A 5 8.26 8.64 1.88
CA ALA A 5 7.30 9.68 1.53
C ALA A 5 7.13 10.66 2.71
N ASP A 6 6.67 11.87 2.45
CA ASP A 6 6.30 12.81 3.51
C ASP A 6 4.86 12.55 3.94
N VAL A 7 4.69 11.65 4.90
CA VAL A 7 3.35 11.17 5.32
C VAL A 7 2.61 12.17 6.19
N ASN A 8 3.34 12.96 6.97
CA ASN A 8 2.76 13.92 7.91
C ASN A 8 2.74 15.37 7.40
N GLY A 9 3.24 15.61 6.18
CA GLY A 9 3.20 16.93 5.56
C GLY A 9 4.13 17.97 6.18
N ASP A 10 5.20 17.53 6.89
CA ASP A 10 6.14 18.44 7.56
C ASP A 10 7.34 18.84 6.68
N GLY A 11 7.35 18.44 5.42
CA GLY A 11 8.42 18.67 4.46
C GLY A 11 9.61 17.73 4.58
N LYS A 12 9.52 16.69 5.43
CA LYS A 12 10.58 15.69 5.62
C LYS A 12 10.10 14.30 5.22
N LEU A 13 11.02 13.50 4.71
CA LEU A 13 10.70 12.13 4.35
C LEU A 13 10.56 11.24 5.59
N ASN A 14 9.51 10.46 5.62
CA ASN A 14 9.28 9.36 6.52
C ASN A 14 9.55 8.03 5.80
N LEU A 15 9.65 6.93 6.54
CA LEU A 15 9.72 5.60 5.97
C LEU A 15 8.41 4.85 6.20
N LEU A 16 7.85 4.28 5.14
CA LEU A 16 6.72 3.37 5.22
C LEU A 16 7.21 1.93 5.18
N ALA A 17 6.63 1.09 6.02
CA ALA A 17 6.94 -0.34 6.04
C ALA A 17 5.69 -1.16 6.40
N ASN A 18 5.60 -2.36 5.83
CA ASN A 18 4.54 -3.31 6.15
C ASN A 18 5.11 -4.59 6.75
N SER A 19 4.35 -5.18 7.66
CA SER A 19 4.58 -6.55 8.13
C SER A 19 3.81 -7.51 7.25
N GLY A 20 4.50 -8.26 6.40
CA GLY A 20 3.87 -9.28 5.56
C GLY A 20 3.42 -10.53 6.31
N GLN A 21 3.60 -10.58 7.63
CA GLN A 21 3.39 -11.79 8.42
C GLN A 21 2.24 -11.63 9.44
N PRO A 22 1.47 -12.71 9.68
CA PRO A 22 0.37 -12.70 10.65
C PRO A 22 0.84 -12.88 12.10
N MET A 23 2.12 -12.78 12.35
CA MET A 23 2.72 -13.04 13.67
C MET A 23 3.62 -11.88 14.12
N GLY A 24 4.06 -11.93 15.37
CA GLY A 24 4.89 -10.90 15.98
C GLY A 24 4.08 -9.83 16.71
N LYS A 25 4.73 -8.76 17.11
CA LYS A 25 4.11 -7.71 17.93
C LYS A 25 3.05 -6.88 17.19
N PHE A 26 3.12 -6.83 15.87
CA PHE A 26 2.23 -6.04 15.00
C PHE A 26 1.78 -6.88 13.80
N PRO A 27 0.99 -7.94 14.06
CA PRO A 27 0.56 -8.86 13.00
C PRO A 27 -0.33 -8.12 11.99
N ASN A 28 -0.21 -8.47 10.72
CA ASN A 28 -1.06 -7.95 9.64
C ASN A 28 -1.17 -6.42 9.62
N SER A 29 -0.10 -5.72 9.99
CA SER A 29 -0.12 -4.27 10.16
C SER A 29 0.90 -3.61 9.24
N ALA A 30 0.63 -2.34 8.92
CA ALA A 30 1.58 -1.49 8.22
C ALA A 30 1.72 -0.16 8.95
N ALA A 31 2.92 0.43 8.86
CA ALA A 31 3.28 1.59 9.65
C ALA A 31 4.14 2.56 8.85
N TRP A 32 4.17 3.80 9.29
CA TRP A 32 5.19 4.74 8.90
C TRP A 32 6.05 5.13 10.12
N LEU A 33 7.28 5.53 9.86
CA LEU A 33 8.27 5.86 10.87
C LEU A 33 8.80 7.27 10.63
N GLU A 34 8.79 8.08 11.67
CA GLU A 34 9.45 9.37 11.65
C GLU A 34 10.96 9.19 11.63
N VAL A 35 11.63 9.86 10.71
CA VAL A 35 13.10 9.92 10.69
C VAL A 35 13.55 10.85 11.83
N PRO A 36 14.26 10.35 12.84
CA PRO A 36 14.67 11.18 13.95
C PRO A 36 15.72 12.21 13.54
N LYS A 37 15.84 13.31 14.31
CA LYS A 37 16.80 14.38 14.05
C LYS A 37 18.25 13.85 13.89
N ASN A 38 18.61 12.81 14.61
CA ASN A 38 19.89 12.12 14.48
C ASN A 38 19.68 10.61 14.27
N PRO A 39 19.47 10.15 13.03
CA PRO A 39 19.16 8.74 12.75
C PRO A 39 20.28 7.77 13.09
N ARG A 40 21.56 8.23 13.10
CA ARG A 40 22.71 7.37 13.43
C ARG A 40 22.75 6.96 14.91
N ASN A 41 22.24 7.82 15.78
CA ASN A 41 22.32 7.62 17.24
C ASN A 41 20.97 7.27 17.86
N ALA A 42 19.88 7.28 17.09
CA ALA A 42 18.56 6.96 17.60
C ALA A 42 18.41 5.45 17.85
N LYS A 43 18.14 5.08 19.08
CA LYS A 43 17.87 3.67 19.45
C LYS A 43 16.57 3.14 18.86
N ARG A 44 15.58 4.00 18.65
CA ARG A 44 14.28 3.69 18.06
C ARG A 44 13.76 4.90 17.30
N TRP A 45 13.00 4.62 16.22
CA TRP A 45 12.25 5.62 15.48
C TRP A 45 10.80 5.59 15.94
N THR A 46 10.15 6.75 16.00
CA THR A 46 8.72 6.82 16.30
C THR A 46 7.95 6.13 15.19
N ARG A 47 7.04 5.23 15.59
CA ARG A 47 6.23 4.45 14.65
C ARG A 47 4.76 4.77 14.84
N HIS A 48 4.09 5.03 13.73
CA HIS A 48 2.65 5.22 13.64
C HIS A 48 2.05 4.11 12.78
N ILE A 49 1.06 3.39 13.32
CA ILE A 49 0.43 2.27 12.62
C ILE A 49 -0.79 2.82 11.89
N PHE A 50 -0.69 2.96 10.56
CA PHE A 50 -1.80 3.42 9.73
C PHE A 50 -2.78 2.30 9.39
N ALA A 51 -2.30 1.05 9.23
CA ALA A 51 -3.10 -0.16 9.02
C ALA A 51 -2.91 -1.09 10.22
N LYS A 52 -3.85 -1.05 11.19
CA LYS A 52 -3.74 -1.83 12.42
C LYS A 52 -4.52 -3.13 12.28
N GLU A 53 -3.81 -4.24 12.15
CA GLU A 53 -4.35 -5.60 12.05
C GLU A 53 -5.35 -5.79 10.88
N ASP A 54 -5.36 -4.86 9.90
CA ASP A 54 -6.30 -4.85 8.78
C ASP A 54 -5.61 -5.00 7.40
N ALA A 55 -4.34 -5.41 7.38
CA ALA A 55 -3.58 -5.75 6.18
C ALA A 55 -3.16 -7.24 6.12
N PRO A 56 -4.11 -8.20 6.30
CA PRO A 56 -3.80 -9.63 6.31
C PRO A 56 -3.46 -10.16 4.93
N GLY A 57 -2.94 -11.39 4.87
CA GLY A 57 -2.77 -12.11 3.62
C GLY A 57 -1.42 -11.94 2.96
N LEU A 58 -0.37 -11.73 3.73
CA LEU A 58 1.01 -11.57 3.26
C LEU A 58 1.16 -10.30 2.40
N SER A 59 0.95 -9.15 3.04
CA SER A 59 1.12 -7.85 2.39
C SER A 59 2.54 -7.69 1.81
N HIS A 60 2.65 -7.04 0.64
CA HIS A 60 3.86 -7.07 -0.17
C HIS A 60 4.44 -5.67 -0.38
N TYR A 61 4.08 -4.96 -1.46
CA TYR A 61 4.61 -3.62 -1.75
C TYR A 61 3.62 -2.52 -1.37
N LEU A 62 4.16 -1.30 -1.23
CA LEU A 62 3.40 -0.09 -0.91
C LEU A 62 3.60 0.95 -2.00
N GLY A 63 2.61 1.81 -2.17
CA GLY A 63 2.70 3.07 -2.89
C GLY A 63 2.17 4.21 -2.02
N ALA A 64 2.37 5.44 -2.43
CA ALA A 64 1.85 6.61 -1.74
C ALA A 64 1.49 7.72 -2.72
N GLY A 65 0.36 8.39 -2.51
CA GLY A 65 -0.13 9.49 -3.34
C GLY A 65 -1.44 10.04 -2.78
N ASP A 66 -1.79 11.26 -3.13
CA ASP A 66 -3.09 11.86 -2.79
C ASP A 66 -4.16 11.31 -3.75
N LEU A 67 -4.84 10.25 -3.34
CA LEU A 67 -5.80 9.52 -4.19
C LEU A 67 -7.19 10.14 -4.21
N ASN A 68 -7.54 10.91 -3.18
CA ASN A 68 -8.85 11.56 -3.08
C ASN A 68 -8.81 13.07 -3.37
N GLY A 69 -7.63 13.66 -3.60
CA GLY A 69 -7.45 15.06 -3.93
C GLY A 69 -7.60 16.02 -2.74
N ASP A 70 -7.39 15.53 -1.51
CA ASP A 70 -7.57 16.32 -0.29
C ASP A 70 -6.28 16.96 0.25
N GLY A 71 -5.17 16.77 -0.46
CA GLY A 71 -3.85 17.32 -0.13
C GLY A 71 -3.08 16.49 0.90
N ARG A 72 -3.59 15.33 1.34
CA ARG A 72 -2.91 14.42 2.24
C ARG A 72 -2.43 13.17 1.49
N LEU A 73 -1.39 12.56 2.01
CA LEU A 73 -0.79 11.39 1.36
C LEU A 73 -1.49 10.09 1.81
N ASP A 74 -2.23 9.47 0.90
CA ASP A 74 -2.79 8.14 1.06
C ASP A 74 -1.75 7.07 0.76
N ILE A 75 -1.97 5.86 1.28
CA ILE A 75 -1.03 4.75 1.14
C ILE A 75 -1.73 3.56 0.48
N THR A 76 -1.13 3.03 -0.58
CA THR A 76 -1.60 1.79 -1.24
C THR A 76 -0.83 0.58 -0.73
N LEU A 77 -1.48 -0.58 -0.70
CA LEU A 77 -0.88 -1.84 -0.27
C LEU A 77 -1.50 -3.02 -1.02
N ALA A 78 -0.67 -4.01 -1.33
CA ALA A 78 -1.06 -5.26 -1.94
C ALA A 78 -0.82 -6.44 -1.01
N ALA A 79 -1.66 -7.47 -1.06
CA ALA A 79 -1.44 -8.73 -0.34
C ALA A 79 -1.57 -9.93 -1.28
N LYS A 80 -0.50 -10.68 -1.41
CA LYS A 80 -0.38 -11.71 -2.44
C LYS A 80 -1.20 -12.96 -2.19
N GLY A 81 -1.50 -13.28 -0.93
CA GLY A 81 -2.16 -14.54 -0.57
C GLY A 81 -1.34 -15.79 -0.94
N GLY A 82 -2.03 -16.79 -1.49
CA GLY A 82 -1.44 -18.04 -1.93
C GLY A 82 -1.22 -19.05 -0.81
N ALA A 83 -0.57 -20.17 -1.12
CA ALA A 83 -0.42 -21.32 -0.21
C ALA A 83 0.30 -21.02 1.12
N ALA A 84 1.15 -20.00 1.14
CA ALA A 84 1.82 -19.55 2.36
C ALA A 84 0.95 -18.66 3.26
N ASP A 85 -0.14 -18.13 2.74
CA ASP A 85 -1.11 -17.33 3.49
C ASP A 85 -2.08 -18.23 4.26
N LYS A 86 -1.73 -18.55 5.50
CA LYS A 86 -2.57 -19.38 6.37
C LYS A 86 -3.87 -18.71 6.82
N SER A 87 -3.99 -17.39 6.61
CA SER A 87 -5.23 -16.66 6.90
C SER A 87 -6.29 -16.85 5.82
N GLY A 88 -5.89 -17.11 4.57
CA GLY A 88 -6.77 -17.14 3.41
C GLY A 88 -7.38 -15.79 3.07
N MET A 89 -6.87 -14.69 3.66
CA MET A 89 -7.43 -13.34 3.51
C MET A 89 -6.62 -12.45 2.56
N GLY A 90 -5.64 -13.00 1.84
CA GLY A 90 -4.85 -12.27 0.85
C GLY A 90 -5.56 -12.10 -0.50
N GLU A 91 -4.76 -11.92 -1.54
CA GLU A 91 -5.20 -11.79 -2.94
C GLU A 91 -6.03 -10.53 -3.19
N TRP A 92 -5.57 -9.39 -2.64
CA TRP A 92 -6.25 -8.10 -2.77
C TRP A 92 -5.29 -6.94 -3.02
N PHE A 93 -5.86 -5.85 -3.54
CA PHE A 93 -5.32 -4.50 -3.55
C PHE A 93 -6.22 -3.59 -2.70
N ALA A 94 -5.61 -2.64 -2.00
CA ALA A 94 -6.33 -1.67 -1.19
C ALA A 94 -5.52 -0.38 -1.03
N TRP A 95 -6.19 0.70 -0.62
CA TRP A 95 -5.55 1.92 -0.19
C TRP A 95 -6.13 2.40 1.14
N TRP A 96 -5.36 3.19 1.86
CA TRP A 96 -5.71 3.75 3.17
C TRP A 96 -5.71 5.26 3.07
N GLU A 97 -6.88 5.84 3.27
CA GLU A 97 -7.15 7.27 3.28
C GLU A 97 -6.63 7.90 4.56
N ALA A 98 -5.74 8.88 4.42
CA ALA A 98 -5.18 9.60 5.53
C ALA A 98 -6.19 10.58 6.14
N GLY A 99 -6.37 10.51 7.45
CA GLY A 99 -7.13 11.50 8.21
C GLY A 99 -6.35 12.81 8.41
N LYS A 100 -6.99 13.77 9.09
CA LYS A 100 -6.34 15.03 9.47
C LYS A 100 -5.15 14.84 10.41
N ASP A 101 -5.21 13.82 11.26
CA ASP A 101 -4.12 13.40 12.14
C ASP A 101 -3.47 12.13 11.57
N PRO A 102 -2.29 12.24 10.91
CA PRO A 102 -1.62 11.11 10.27
C PRO A 102 -1.02 10.11 11.28
N THR A 103 -1.07 10.41 12.57
CA THR A 103 -0.61 9.49 13.62
C THR A 103 -1.67 8.45 14.00
N GLN A 104 -2.93 8.67 13.60
CA GLN A 104 -4.04 7.76 13.81
C GLN A 104 -4.14 6.72 12.69
N PRO A 105 -4.83 5.60 12.91
CA PRO A 105 -5.14 4.65 11.85
C PRO A 105 -5.90 5.30 10.69
N PHE A 106 -5.52 4.95 9.46
CA PHE A 106 -6.14 5.43 8.24
C PHE A 106 -7.37 4.59 7.90
N LYS A 107 -8.26 5.13 7.08
CA LYS A 107 -9.46 4.44 6.64
C LYS A 107 -9.17 3.58 5.41
N LYS A 108 -9.38 2.26 5.53
CA LYS A 108 -9.16 1.31 4.44
C LYS A 108 -10.24 1.36 3.37
N HIS A 109 -9.81 1.33 2.12
CA HIS A 109 -10.64 1.16 0.93
C HIS A 109 -10.12 -0.04 0.12
N LYS A 110 -10.86 -1.13 0.12
CA LYS A 110 -10.51 -2.31 -0.69
C LYS A 110 -10.91 -2.09 -2.13
N LEU A 111 -9.99 -2.35 -3.06
CA LEU A 111 -10.28 -2.30 -4.49
C LEU A 111 -11.03 -3.56 -4.95
N PRO A 112 -11.86 -3.45 -6.00
CA PRO A 112 -12.67 -4.57 -6.48
C PRO A 112 -11.81 -5.70 -7.05
N GLY A 113 -12.36 -6.91 -6.99
CA GLY A 113 -11.76 -8.12 -7.55
C GLY A 113 -11.00 -8.99 -6.53
N LYS A 114 -10.60 -10.16 -7.02
CA LYS A 114 -9.71 -11.10 -6.36
C LYS A 114 -8.44 -11.24 -7.19
N HIS A 115 -7.28 -11.07 -6.56
CA HIS A 115 -6.01 -10.90 -7.26
C HIS A 115 -4.94 -11.85 -6.72
N PRO A 116 -4.97 -13.14 -7.13
CA PRO A 116 -3.93 -14.10 -6.77
C PRO A 116 -2.56 -13.58 -7.14
N GLY A 117 -1.65 -13.56 -6.17
CA GLY A 117 -0.30 -13.08 -6.39
C GLY A 117 -0.13 -11.56 -6.45
N ALA A 118 -1.09 -10.78 -5.95
CA ALA A 118 -1.00 -9.32 -5.86
C ALA A 118 0.30 -8.85 -5.18
N THR A 119 1.06 -7.99 -5.83
CA THR A 119 2.36 -7.53 -5.32
C THR A 119 2.53 -6.04 -5.36
N ASN A 120 2.69 -5.46 -6.55
CA ASN A 120 2.90 -4.03 -6.71
C ASN A 120 1.59 -3.28 -6.82
N ILE A 121 1.62 -2.06 -6.31
CA ILE A 121 0.50 -1.15 -6.34
C ILE A 121 1.02 0.28 -6.21
N MET A 122 0.83 1.10 -7.24
CA MET A 122 1.40 2.44 -7.33
C MET A 122 0.36 3.44 -7.80
N PRO A 123 0.19 4.58 -7.11
CA PRO A 123 -0.53 5.72 -7.64
C PRO A 123 0.16 6.31 -8.89
N ALA A 124 -0.60 6.56 -9.94
CA ALA A 124 -0.16 7.22 -11.17
C ALA A 124 -1.37 7.77 -11.92
N ASP A 125 -1.25 8.94 -12.52
CA ASP A 125 -2.27 9.45 -13.45
C ASP A 125 -2.08 8.72 -14.80
N VAL A 126 -2.89 7.70 -15.06
CA VAL A 126 -2.76 6.81 -16.23
C VAL A 126 -3.45 7.40 -17.45
N ASN A 127 -4.60 8.04 -17.25
CA ASN A 127 -5.44 8.57 -18.33
C ASN A 127 -5.20 10.07 -18.62
N GLY A 128 -4.40 10.76 -17.81
CA GLY A 128 -4.06 12.18 -17.98
C GLY A 128 -5.18 13.14 -17.54
N ASP A 129 -6.08 12.70 -16.64
CA ASP A 129 -7.18 13.54 -16.15
C ASP A 129 -6.83 14.40 -14.93
N GLY A 130 -5.60 14.29 -14.44
CA GLY A 130 -5.07 15.05 -13.31
C GLY A 130 -5.38 14.41 -11.95
N LYS A 131 -6.02 13.23 -11.91
CA LYS A 131 -6.23 12.46 -10.70
C LYS A 131 -5.31 11.25 -10.68
N LEU A 132 -4.93 10.83 -9.49
CA LEU A 132 -4.14 9.61 -9.37
C LEU A 132 -5.04 8.38 -9.44
N ASP A 133 -4.79 7.57 -10.46
CA ASP A 133 -5.26 6.19 -10.59
C ASP A 133 -4.35 5.25 -9.81
N ILE A 134 -4.63 3.95 -9.85
CA ILE A 134 -3.77 2.93 -9.25
C ILE A 134 -3.36 1.90 -10.31
N VAL A 135 -2.06 1.81 -10.60
CA VAL A 135 -1.48 0.71 -11.39
C VAL A 135 -1.07 -0.42 -10.46
N ALA A 136 -1.38 -1.66 -10.83
CA ALA A 136 -1.12 -2.81 -9.98
C ALA A 136 -0.66 -4.04 -10.78
N SER A 137 0.20 -4.86 -10.17
CA SER A 137 0.67 -6.10 -10.76
C SER A 137 0.44 -7.32 -9.87
N ARG A 138 0.24 -8.47 -10.52
CA ARG A 138 0.16 -9.78 -9.88
C ARG A 138 1.49 -10.50 -10.01
N GLY A 139 2.54 -9.99 -9.34
CA GLY A 139 3.92 -10.47 -9.50
C GLY A 139 4.17 -11.90 -9.07
N HIS A 140 3.29 -12.51 -8.25
CA HIS A 140 3.26 -13.96 -7.99
C HIS A 140 2.10 -14.65 -8.72
N GLY A 141 1.58 -14.03 -9.75
CA GLY A 141 0.49 -14.50 -10.59
C GLY A 141 0.66 -14.03 -12.03
N VAL A 142 -0.40 -13.55 -12.65
CA VAL A 142 -0.41 -13.13 -14.05
C VAL A 142 -1.10 -11.77 -14.19
N GLY A 143 -0.47 -10.87 -14.93
CA GLY A 143 -1.07 -9.69 -15.51
C GLY A 143 -0.81 -8.38 -14.76
N LEU A 144 -0.99 -7.31 -15.53
CA LEU A 144 -0.98 -5.92 -15.12
C LEU A 144 -2.37 -5.33 -15.28
N ILE A 145 -2.78 -4.55 -14.32
CA ILE A 145 -4.08 -3.87 -14.29
C ILE A 145 -3.93 -2.44 -13.82
N TRP A 146 -4.95 -1.62 -14.04
CA TRP A 146 -5.07 -0.34 -13.38
C TRP A 146 -6.53 -0.09 -12.96
N TYR A 147 -6.71 0.77 -11.96
CA TYR A 147 -7.99 1.17 -11.42
C TYR A 147 -8.19 2.66 -11.65
N GLU A 148 -9.24 3.02 -12.38
CA GLU A 148 -9.57 4.39 -12.74
C GLU A 148 -10.28 5.12 -11.61
N ASN A 149 -9.71 6.21 -11.15
CA ASN A 149 -10.29 7.12 -10.16
C ASN A 149 -11.39 7.98 -10.81
N PRO A 150 -12.54 8.29 -10.18
CA PRO A 150 -12.85 8.00 -8.78
C PRO A 150 -13.68 6.72 -8.54
N LYS A 151 -14.08 6.05 -9.61
CA LYS A 151 -15.00 4.90 -9.54
C LYS A 151 -14.27 3.57 -9.27
N TRP A 152 -12.96 3.58 -9.39
CA TRP A 152 -12.11 2.40 -9.25
C TRP A 152 -12.51 1.26 -10.19
N ALA A 153 -12.96 1.62 -11.39
CA ALA A 153 -13.18 0.68 -12.46
C ALA A 153 -11.85 -0.01 -12.82
N MET A 154 -11.85 -1.33 -12.86
CA MET A 154 -10.66 -2.10 -13.19
C MET A 154 -10.50 -2.25 -14.70
N HIS A 155 -9.32 -1.95 -15.20
CA HIS A 155 -8.91 -2.13 -16.59
C HIS A 155 -7.71 -3.06 -16.67
N GLU A 156 -7.69 -3.96 -17.65
CA GLU A 156 -6.55 -4.81 -17.93
C GLU A 156 -5.58 -4.10 -18.87
N ILE A 157 -4.30 -4.05 -18.48
CA ILE A 157 -3.21 -3.56 -19.31
C ILE A 157 -2.61 -4.72 -20.11
N ASN A 158 -2.38 -5.84 -19.40
CA ASN A 158 -1.84 -7.06 -19.98
C ASN A 158 -2.26 -8.23 -19.09
N ASN A 159 -2.84 -9.28 -19.67
CA ASN A 159 -3.38 -10.43 -18.94
C ASN A 159 -2.64 -11.74 -19.18
N ASP A 160 -1.52 -11.71 -19.90
CA ASP A 160 -0.67 -12.87 -20.19
C ASP A 160 0.76 -12.77 -19.66
N LEU A 161 1.18 -11.57 -19.19
CA LEU A 161 2.50 -11.36 -18.61
C LEU A 161 2.64 -12.15 -17.30
N GLN A 162 3.56 -13.11 -17.32
CA GLN A 162 3.81 -13.99 -16.17
C GLN A 162 4.70 -13.30 -15.15
N SER A 163 4.28 -13.38 -13.87
CA SER A 163 5.06 -12.90 -12.72
C SER A 163 5.66 -11.49 -12.90
N PRO A 164 4.85 -10.45 -13.21
CA PRO A 164 5.35 -9.10 -13.42
C PRO A 164 5.78 -8.45 -12.10
N HIS A 165 6.96 -8.85 -11.65
CA HIS A 165 7.66 -8.20 -10.53
C HIS A 165 8.39 -6.95 -11.00
N CYS A 166 8.51 -5.94 -10.16
CA CYS A 166 9.43 -4.83 -10.34
C CYS A 166 10.41 -4.75 -9.19
#